data_650626cd509d6c4deb6f30977e2defcf
#
_entry.id   650626cd509d6c4deb6f30977e2defcf
#
_cell.length_a   1.000
_cell.length_b   1.000
_cell.length_c   1.000
_cell.angle_alpha   90.00
_cell.angle_beta   90.00
_cell.angle_gamma   90.00
#
_symmetry.space_group_name_H-M   'P 1'
#
loop_
_entity.id
_entity.type
_entity.pdbx_description
1 polymer ?
#
loop_
_entity_poly.entity_id
_entity_poly.type
_entity_poly.pdbx_seq_one_letter_code
_entity_poly.pdbx_strand_id
1 'polypeptide(L)'
;MKADATKITDGVYWVGVLDWDLRDYHGYSLDGTTYNCYLVFGEDKVALIDNVYPGTSAQLWGRVKDAFQQEGREFKIDVIIQNHIENDHSGSLPEFVKKFQDVEVYCSQMAVNGLKNHLPSLKDYDFNVVGTGDSLDLGGKTLAFVNAPMLHWPD
;
A
#
# COMPACT_ATOMS: atom_id res chain seq x y z
N MET A 1 -21.95 -1.06 -2.48
CA MET A 1 -21.45 -2.36 -2.98
C MET A 1 -20.48 -2.93 -1.97
N LYS A 2 -20.61 -4.21 -1.59
CA LYS A 2 -19.60 -4.86 -0.75
C LYS A 2 -18.32 -4.95 -1.59
N ALA A 3 -17.22 -4.43 -1.10
CA ALA A 3 -15.95 -4.48 -1.80
C ALA A 3 -15.23 -5.75 -1.35
N ASP A 4 -15.32 -6.81 -2.16
CA ASP A 4 -14.69 -8.09 -1.84
C ASP A 4 -13.22 -8.08 -2.29
N ALA A 5 -12.32 -8.61 -1.46
CA ALA A 5 -10.92 -8.82 -1.79
C ALA A 5 -10.79 -9.98 -2.78
N THR A 6 -9.85 -9.86 -3.71
CA THR A 6 -9.59 -10.93 -4.70
C THR A 6 -8.37 -11.73 -4.30
N LYS A 7 -8.54 -12.98 -3.92
CA LYS A 7 -7.43 -13.89 -3.62
C LYS A 7 -6.65 -14.18 -4.91
N ILE A 8 -5.35 -13.89 -4.92
CA ILE A 8 -4.43 -14.13 -6.05
C ILE A 8 -3.76 -15.49 -5.89
N THR A 9 -3.24 -15.75 -4.71
CA THR A 9 -2.64 -17.01 -4.31
C THR A 9 -2.75 -17.13 -2.80
N ASP A 10 -2.21 -18.19 -2.21
CA ASP A 10 -2.31 -18.44 -0.78
C ASP A 10 -1.71 -17.32 0.06
N GLY A 11 -2.54 -16.68 0.88
CA GLY A 11 -2.19 -15.53 1.70
C GLY A 11 -1.85 -14.26 0.93
N VAL A 12 -2.18 -14.14 -0.37
CA VAL A 12 -1.97 -12.92 -1.16
C VAL A 12 -3.27 -12.46 -1.81
N TYR A 13 -3.66 -11.22 -1.55
CA TYR A 13 -4.91 -10.63 -2.02
C TYR A 13 -4.68 -9.31 -2.73
N TRP A 14 -5.39 -9.10 -3.83
CA TRP A 14 -5.59 -7.76 -4.37
C TRP A 14 -6.69 -7.07 -3.57
N VAL A 15 -6.39 -5.88 -3.06
CA VAL A 15 -7.31 -5.09 -2.24
C VAL A 15 -7.46 -3.65 -2.75
N GLY A 16 -6.98 -3.37 -3.93
CA GLY A 16 -6.98 -2.06 -4.55
C GLY A 16 -8.36 -1.45 -4.79
N VAL A 17 -8.42 -0.39 -5.56
CA VAL A 17 -9.64 0.37 -5.84
C VAL A 17 -9.98 0.33 -7.33
N LEU A 18 -11.25 0.23 -7.64
CA LEU A 18 -11.82 0.48 -8.97
C LEU A 18 -12.46 1.85 -8.96
N ASP A 19 -11.86 2.80 -9.66
CA ASP A 19 -12.36 4.16 -9.78
C ASP A 19 -12.99 4.37 -11.16
N TRP A 20 -14.31 4.22 -11.23
CA TRP A 20 -15.08 4.40 -12.46
C TRP A 20 -15.43 5.86 -12.75
N ASP A 21 -15.14 6.78 -11.82
CA ASP A 21 -15.51 8.19 -11.94
C ASP A 21 -14.35 9.06 -12.43
N LEU A 22 -13.10 8.56 -12.37
CA LEU A 22 -11.95 9.28 -12.90
C LEU A 22 -12.02 9.38 -14.42
N ARG A 23 -11.99 10.61 -14.95
CA ARG A 23 -12.10 10.90 -16.39
C ARG A 23 -10.84 11.53 -16.97
N ASP A 24 -10.05 12.21 -16.17
CA ASP A 24 -8.84 12.89 -16.59
C ASP A 24 -7.71 12.63 -15.61
N TYR A 25 -6.58 12.16 -16.11
CA TYR A 25 -5.37 11.97 -15.33
C TYR A 25 -4.14 12.21 -16.21
N HIS A 26 -3.21 13.06 -15.77
CA HIS A 26 -2.02 13.46 -16.53
C HIS A 26 -2.29 13.92 -17.99
N GLY A 27 -3.44 14.53 -18.23
CA GLY A 27 -3.85 14.99 -19.56
C GLY A 27 -4.42 13.91 -20.48
N TYR A 28 -4.66 12.71 -19.96
CA TYR A 28 -5.34 11.63 -20.67
C TYR A 28 -6.80 11.54 -20.26
N SER A 29 -7.71 11.39 -21.24
CA SER A 29 -9.10 11.04 -20.97
C SER A 29 -9.21 9.55 -20.69
N LEU A 30 -9.95 9.19 -19.64
CA LEU A 30 -10.08 7.83 -19.14
C LEU A 30 -11.56 7.40 -19.04
N ASP A 31 -11.81 6.11 -19.12
CA ASP A 31 -13.11 5.51 -18.82
C ASP A 31 -13.20 5.00 -17.37
N GLY A 32 -12.20 5.29 -16.57
CA GLY A 32 -11.97 4.85 -15.22
C GLY A 32 -10.53 4.34 -15.04
N THR A 33 -10.16 4.01 -13.81
CA THR A 33 -8.82 3.51 -13.48
C THR A 33 -8.85 2.51 -12.34
N THR A 34 -7.70 1.91 -12.04
CA THR A 34 -7.47 1.08 -10.87
C THR A 34 -6.28 1.60 -10.08
N TYR A 35 -6.39 1.57 -8.77
CA TYR A 35 -5.25 1.79 -7.88
C TYR A 35 -4.88 0.44 -7.28
N ASN A 36 -3.74 -0.11 -7.67
CA ASN A 36 -3.35 -1.46 -7.28
C ASN A 36 -2.71 -1.46 -5.89
N CYS A 37 -3.25 -2.31 -5.04
CA CYS A 37 -2.80 -2.47 -3.67
C CYS A 37 -2.99 -3.94 -3.27
N TYR A 38 -2.08 -4.47 -2.48
CA TYR A 38 -2.10 -5.89 -2.14
C TYR A 38 -1.93 -6.11 -0.63
N LEU A 39 -2.51 -7.21 -0.12
CA LEU A 39 -2.19 -7.74 1.21
C LEU A 39 -1.42 -9.04 1.06
N VAL A 40 -0.38 -9.18 1.88
CA VAL A 40 0.41 -10.40 2.01
C VAL A 40 0.35 -10.86 3.46
N PHE A 41 -0.25 -12.02 3.69
CA PHE A 41 -0.34 -12.66 4.99
C PHE A 41 0.83 -13.64 5.16
N GLY A 42 1.78 -13.31 6.03
CA GLY A 42 2.73 -14.26 6.58
C GLY A 42 2.18 -14.90 7.86
N GLU A 43 2.90 -15.81 8.48
CA GLU A 43 2.51 -16.43 9.75
C GLU A 43 2.56 -15.41 10.89
N ASP A 44 3.61 -14.56 10.90
CA ASP A 44 3.88 -13.61 11.99
C ASP A 44 3.38 -12.21 11.70
N LYS A 45 3.51 -11.73 10.46
CA LYS A 45 3.20 -10.35 10.05
C LYS A 45 2.29 -10.29 8.82
N VAL A 46 1.50 -9.24 8.74
CA VAL A 46 0.70 -8.90 7.56
C VAL A 46 1.23 -7.60 6.95
N ALA A 47 1.57 -7.66 5.66
CA ALA A 47 2.04 -6.51 4.90
C ALA A 47 0.97 -5.98 3.95
N LEU A 48 0.75 -4.66 3.96
CA LEU A 48 0.00 -3.93 2.93
C LEU A 48 1.01 -3.35 1.94
N ILE A 49 0.81 -3.63 0.66
CA ILE A 49 1.67 -3.15 -0.42
C ILE A 49 0.95 -2.02 -1.15
N ASP A 50 1.52 -0.83 -1.09
CA ASP A 50 0.96 0.44 -1.55
C ASP A 50 -0.38 0.85 -0.90
N ASN A 51 -0.86 1.99 -1.28
CA ASN A 51 -2.11 2.60 -0.87
C ASN A 51 -2.89 3.07 -2.11
N VAL A 52 -3.81 4.00 -1.94
CA VAL A 52 -4.71 4.44 -3.00
C VAL A 52 -4.91 5.96 -2.98
N TYR A 53 -5.53 6.48 -4.02
CA TYR A 53 -5.85 7.90 -4.16
C TYR A 53 -6.71 8.41 -2.99
N PRO A 54 -6.46 9.64 -2.48
CA PRO A 54 -7.27 10.22 -1.42
C PRO A 54 -8.75 10.26 -1.78
N GLY A 55 -9.60 9.91 -0.80
CA GLY A 55 -11.05 9.87 -0.98
C GLY A 55 -11.60 8.55 -1.52
N THR A 56 -10.74 7.63 -1.99
CA THR A 56 -11.15 6.29 -2.43
C THR A 56 -10.87 5.21 -1.39
N SER A 57 -10.21 5.56 -0.30
CA SER A 57 -9.76 4.65 0.77
C SER A 57 -10.86 3.77 1.36
N ALA A 58 -12.13 4.20 1.32
CA ALA A 58 -13.25 3.39 1.81
C ALA A 58 -13.38 2.02 1.10
N GLN A 59 -13.06 1.95 -0.20
CA GLN A 59 -13.05 0.68 -0.93
C GLN A 59 -11.87 -0.19 -0.47
N LEU A 60 -10.67 0.40 -0.34
CA LEU A 60 -9.48 -0.29 0.19
C LEU A 60 -9.77 -0.86 1.59
N TRP A 61 -10.30 -0.05 2.51
CA TRP A 61 -10.68 -0.50 3.85
C TRP A 61 -11.68 -1.66 3.85
N GLY A 62 -12.67 -1.62 2.93
CA GLY A 62 -13.64 -2.69 2.76
C GLY A 62 -12.99 -4.00 2.36
N ARG A 63 -12.11 -3.96 1.34
CA ARG A 63 -11.40 -5.14 0.83
C ARG A 63 -10.36 -5.67 1.82
N VAL A 64 -9.63 -4.79 2.48
CA VAL A 64 -8.69 -5.19 3.53
C VAL A 64 -9.42 -5.97 4.63
N LYS A 65 -10.54 -5.45 5.13
CA LYS A 65 -11.36 -6.16 6.14
C LYS A 65 -11.87 -7.50 5.63
N ASP A 66 -12.32 -7.54 4.39
CA ASP A 66 -12.81 -8.79 3.78
C ASP A 66 -11.68 -9.83 3.65
N ALA A 67 -10.47 -9.44 3.24
CA ALA A 67 -9.32 -10.34 3.19
C ALA A 67 -8.98 -10.93 4.57
N PHE A 68 -8.99 -10.12 5.63
CA PHE A 68 -8.79 -10.61 7.00
C PHE A 68 -9.89 -11.57 7.43
N GLN A 69 -11.15 -11.35 7.04
CA GLN A 69 -12.26 -12.28 7.30
C GLN A 69 -12.08 -13.60 6.55
N GLN A 70 -11.63 -13.57 5.28
CA GLN A 70 -11.36 -14.76 4.49
C GLN A 70 -10.24 -15.62 5.09
N GLU A 71 -9.18 -14.96 5.64
CA GLU A 71 -8.07 -15.68 6.30
C GLU A 71 -8.35 -16.04 7.77
N GLY A 72 -9.46 -15.57 8.35
CA GLY A 72 -9.79 -15.81 9.76
C GLY A 72 -8.78 -15.19 10.73
N ARG A 73 -8.14 -14.10 10.32
CA ARG A 73 -7.10 -13.40 11.09
C ARG A 73 -7.65 -12.17 11.82
N GLU A 74 -7.03 -11.81 12.94
CA GLU A 74 -7.27 -10.53 13.59
C GLU A 74 -6.90 -9.36 12.67
N PHE A 75 -7.73 -8.31 12.68
CA PHE A 75 -7.57 -7.14 11.82
C PHE A 75 -6.41 -6.25 12.28
N LYS A 76 -5.21 -6.59 11.83
CA LYS A 76 -3.97 -5.87 12.14
C LYS A 76 -3.03 -5.89 10.95
N ILE A 77 -2.58 -4.71 10.52
CA ILE A 77 -1.50 -4.55 9.55
C ILE A 77 -0.24 -4.22 10.34
N ASP A 78 0.80 -5.02 10.18
CA ASP A 78 2.08 -4.85 10.86
C ASP A 78 3.05 -4.01 10.04
N VAL A 79 2.97 -4.12 8.71
CA VAL A 79 3.91 -3.52 7.78
C VAL A 79 3.16 -2.89 6.60
N ILE A 80 3.64 -1.73 6.15
CA ILE A 80 3.27 -1.14 4.86
C ILE A 80 4.53 -1.02 4.01
N ILE A 81 4.46 -1.55 2.79
CA ILE A 81 5.50 -1.33 1.78
C ILE A 81 4.97 -0.25 0.84
N GLN A 82 5.65 0.89 0.81
CA GLN A 82 5.32 1.96 -0.13
C GLN A 82 6.27 1.89 -1.32
N ASN A 83 5.82 1.22 -2.40
CA ASN A 83 6.62 1.06 -3.61
C ASN A 83 6.70 2.34 -4.40
N HIS A 84 5.59 3.09 -4.48
CA HIS A 84 5.46 4.27 -5.31
C HIS A 84 4.78 5.40 -4.54
N ILE A 85 5.31 6.62 -4.63
CA ILE A 85 4.85 7.76 -3.82
C ILE A 85 3.88 8.69 -4.55
N GLU A 86 3.54 8.43 -5.80
CA GLU A 86 2.50 9.19 -6.47
C GLU A 86 1.18 9.08 -5.68
N ASN A 87 0.35 10.13 -5.79
CA ASN A 87 -0.79 10.31 -4.90
C ASN A 87 -1.84 9.19 -4.98
N ASP A 88 -1.93 8.52 -6.12
CA ASP A 88 -2.81 7.36 -6.33
C ASP A 88 -2.27 6.06 -5.70
N HIS A 89 -1.02 6.06 -5.25
CA HIS A 89 -0.39 4.95 -4.50
C HIS A 89 -0.08 5.30 -3.05
N SER A 90 -0.01 6.59 -2.68
CA SER A 90 0.42 7.00 -1.33
C SER A 90 -0.58 7.87 -0.59
N GLY A 91 -1.60 8.40 -1.28
CA GLY A 91 -2.43 9.47 -0.72
C GLY A 91 -3.26 9.08 0.50
N SER A 92 -3.59 7.81 0.67
CA SER A 92 -4.29 7.30 1.87
C SER A 92 -3.35 6.75 2.96
N LEU A 93 -2.02 6.74 2.76
CA LEU A 93 -1.05 6.27 3.74
C LEU A 93 -1.22 6.89 5.14
N PRO A 94 -1.49 8.21 5.29
CA PRO A 94 -1.70 8.80 6.62
C PRO A 94 -2.86 8.19 7.40
N GLU A 95 -3.92 7.73 6.72
CA GLU A 95 -5.07 7.08 7.38
C GLU A 95 -4.67 5.75 8.02
N PHE A 96 -3.82 4.97 7.32
CA PHE A 96 -3.33 3.68 7.81
C PHE A 96 -2.34 3.84 8.96
N VAL A 97 -1.38 4.75 8.84
CA VAL A 97 -0.43 5.06 9.91
C VAL A 97 -1.14 5.55 11.17
N LYS A 98 -2.16 6.39 11.02
CA LYS A 98 -2.98 6.84 12.16
C LYS A 98 -3.78 5.71 12.79
N LYS A 99 -4.28 4.76 11.99
CA LYS A 99 -5.11 3.65 12.45
C LYS A 99 -4.29 2.57 13.15
N PHE A 100 -3.13 2.24 12.61
CA PHE A 100 -2.23 1.21 13.13
C PHE A 100 -0.97 1.90 13.69
N GLN A 101 -1.03 2.31 14.97
CA GLN A 101 0.01 3.15 15.58
C GLN A 101 1.41 2.53 15.61
N ASP A 102 1.48 1.18 15.60
CA ASP A 102 2.74 0.42 15.60
C ASP A 102 3.13 -0.09 14.21
N VAL A 103 2.46 0.38 13.15
CA VAL A 103 2.77 -0.06 11.79
C VAL A 103 4.14 0.47 11.35
N GLU A 104 4.95 -0.40 10.79
CA GLU A 104 6.24 -0.05 10.20
C GLU A 104 6.05 0.25 8.71
N VAL A 105 6.55 1.39 8.20
CA VAL A 105 6.52 1.72 6.78
C VAL A 105 7.90 1.57 6.17
N TYR A 106 8.00 0.75 5.13
CA TYR A 106 9.22 0.48 4.37
C TYR A 106 9.13 1.10 2.98
N CYS A 107 10.17 1.82 2.58
CA CYS A 107 10.26 2.43 1.25
C CYS A 107 11.71 2.80 0.90
N SER A 108 11.96 3.28 -0.32
CA SER A 108 13.27 3.78 -0.71
C SER A 108 13.64 5.10 0.01
N GLN A 109 14.93 5.46 0.02
CA GLN A 109 15.35 6.75 0.56
C GLN A 109 14.74 7.94 -0.19
N MET A 110 14.54 7.80 -1.50
CA MET A 110 13.91 8.85 -2.31
C MET A 110 12.42 8.97 -2.00
N ALA A 111 11.75 7.83 -1.75
CA ALA A 111 10.37 7.81 -1.29
C ALA A 111 10.20 8.51 0.06
N VAL A 112 11.10 8.31 1.03
CA VAL A 112 11.06 9.02 2.32
C VAL A 112 11.06 10.54 2.11
N ASN A 113 11.97 11.03 1.27
CA ASN A 113 12.08 12.46 0.99
C ASN A 113 10.78 13.01 0.33
N GLY A 114 10.25 12.28 -0.63
CA GLY A 114 9.00 12.64 -1.31
C GLY A 114 7.78 12.61 -0.37
N LEU A 115 7.59 11.53 0.38
CA LEU A 115 6.47 11.37 1.32
C LEU A 115 6.43 12.47 2.38
N LYS A 116 7.58 12.80 2.98
CA LYS A 116 7.68 13.89 3.97
C LYS A 116 7.34 15.28 3.39
N ASN A 117 7.56 15.48 2.09
CA ASN A 117 7.21 16.72 1.39
C ASN A 117 5.73 16.74 0.96
N HIS A 118 5.21 15.63 0.44
CA HIS A 118 3.84 15.54 -0.10
C HIS A 118 2.79 15.35 1.00
N LEU A 119 3.15 14.66 2.08
CA LEU A 119 2.26 14.30 3.18
C LEU A 119 2.76 14.92 4.50
N PRO A 120 2.44 16.20 4.77
CA PRO A 120 2.98 16.92 5.94
C PRO A 120 2.69 16.24 7.29
N SER A 121 1.61 15.46 7.38
CA SER A 121 1.28 14.67 8.58
C SER A 121 2.27 13.55 8.87
N LEU A 122 3.09 13.15 7.90
CA LEU A 122 4.14 12.13 8.03
C LEU A 122 5.55 12.73 8.12
N LYS A 123 5.69 14.05 8.28
CA LYS A 123 6.99 14.75 8.31
C LYS A 123 7.94 14.17 9.37
N ASP A 124 7.42 13.85 10.54
CA ASP A 124 8.18 13.33 11.67
C ASP A 124 8.05 11.80 11.83
N TYR A 125 7.44 11.13 10.85
CA TYR A 125 7.31 9.68 10.86
C TYR A 125 8.65 9.01 10.60
N ASP A 126 8.94 7.92 11.34
CA ASP A 126 10.17 7.16 11.22
C ASP A 126 9.98 6.03 10.20
N PHE A 127 10.49 6.23 8.98
CA PHE A 127 10.41 5.28 7.89
C PHE A 127 11.59 4.32 7.91
N ASN A 128 11.35 3.05 7.60
CA ASN A 128 12.39 2.06 7.37
C ASN A 128 12.87 2.13 5.92
N VAL A 129 14.13 2.50 5.71
CA VAL A 129 14.70 2.60 4.38
C VAL A 129 15.20 1.25 3.91
N VAL A 130 14.79 0.86 2.70
CA VAL A 130 15.22 -0.39 2.05
C VAL A 130 15.68 -0.15 0.62
N GLY A 131 16.49 -1.06 0.10
CA GLY A 131 17.03 -1.03 -1.25
C GLY A 131 17.19 -2.42 -1.86
N THR A 132 17.76 -2.49 -3.05
CA THR A 132 18.00 -3.77 -3.74
C THR A 132 18.88 -4.70 -2.91
N GLY A 133 18.38 -5.90 -2.67
CA GLY A 133 19.06 -6.95 -1.91
C GLY A 133 18.61 -7.05 -0.45
N ASP A 134 17.86 -6.06 0.06
CA ASP A 134 17.22 -6.17 1.36
C ASP A 134 16.02 -7.10 1.29
N SER A 135 15.63 -7.63 2.44
CA SER A 135 14.46 -8.51 2.56
C SER A 135 13.76 -8.33 3.90
N LEU A 136 12.48 -8.65 3.93
CA LEU A 136 11.66 -8.66 5.14
C LEU A 136 10.94 -10.00 5.26
N ASP A 137 11.18 -10.71 6.35
CA ASP A 137 10.45 -11.92 6.68
C ASP A 137 9.11 -11.59 7.35
N LEU A 138 8.05 -12.22 6.85
CA LEU A 138 6.68 -12.10 7.39
C LEU A 138 6.26 -13.36 8.18
N GLY A 139 7.17 -14.32 8.35
CA GLY A 139 6.85 -15.67 8.83
C GLY A 139 6.33 -16.56 7.68
N GLY A 140 7.20 -17.44 7.19
CA GLY A 140 6.89 -18.34 6.07
C GLY A 140 6.80 -17.70 4.68
N LYS A 141 6.80 -16.36 4.61
CA LYS A 141 6.89 -15.58 3.36
C LYS A 141 7.92 -14.47 3.53
N THR A 142 8.74 -14.27 2.51
CA THR A 142 9.77 -13.22 2.48
C THR A 142 9.50 -12.23 1.36
N LEU A 143 9.48 -10.93 1.68
CA LEU A 143 9.48 -9.86 0.71
C LEU A 143 10.93 -9.51 0.38
N ALA A 144 11.32 -9.60 -0.89
CA ALA A 144 12.62 -9.17 -1.38
C ALA A 144 12.48 -7.81 -2.08
N PHE A 145 13.35 -6.86 -1.76
CA PHE A 145 13.30 -5.51 -2.29
C PHE A 145 14.18 -5.36 -3.52
N VAL A 146 13.64 -4.73 -4.56
CA VAL A 146 14.34 -4.33 -5.77
C VAL A 146 14.04 -2.87 -6.03
N ASN A 147 15.05 -2.02 -5.91
CA ASN A 147 14.90 -0.59 -6.22
C ASN A 147 14.95 -0.38 -7.74
N ALA A 148 13.93 0.28 -8.28
CA ALA A 148 13.77 0.52 -9.71
C ALA A 148 13.50 2.02 -9.99
N PRO A 149 14.44 2.91 -9.66
CA PRO A 149 14.24 4.35 -9.73
C PRO A 149 13.95 4.82 -11.16
N MET A 150 13.18 5.90 -11.29
CA MET A 150 12.76 6.50 -12.57
C MET A 150 11.84 5.64 -13.42
N LEU A 151 11.13 4.68 -12.81
CA LEU A 151 10.06 3.91 -13.42
C LEU A 151 8.71 4.17 -12.72
N HIS A 152 8.08 5.35 -12.85
CA HIS A 152 8.47 6.55 -13.61
C HIS A 152 8.85 7.72 -12.69
N TRP A 153 8.87 7.52 -11.38
CA TRP A 153 9.30 8.47 -10.35
C TRP A 153 10.67 8.08 -9.77
N PRO A 154 11.33 8.96 -8.99
CA PRO A 154 12.67 8.68 -8.44
C PRO A 154 12.70 7.66 -7.29
N ASP A 155 11.58 7.24 -6.78
CA ASP A 155 11.38 6.27 -5.68
C ASP A 155 11.52 4.80 -6.11
#